data_d80d6088f4f5ef6dd05a32549605941e
#
_entry.id   d80d6088f4f5ef6dd05a32549605941e
#
_cell.length_a   1.000
_cell.length_b   1.000
_cell.length_c   1.000
_cell.angle_alpha   90.00
_cell.angle_beta   90.00
_cell.angle_gamma   90.00
#
_symmetry.space_group_name_H-M   'P 1'
#
loop_
_entity.id
_entity.type
_entity.pdbx_description
1 polymer ?
#
loop_
_entity_poly.entity_id
_entity_poly.type
_entity_poly.pdbx_seq_one_letter_code
_entity_poly.pdbx_strand_id
1 'polypeptide(L)'
;SQNVFLIHSGQVAIETRLGLDVGILNEGEIFGEVGHIMSKPRTVTARAKTKCIVKVIDEDTLKAKLNGADPICLAIIRGLSMRISDANGKAEHYWKELSLYKSLEVGGTDD
;
A
#
# COMPACT_ATOMS: atom_id res chain seq x y z
N SER A 1 7.77 7.79 8.16
CA SER A 1 6.97 8.88 7.65
C SER A 1 5.51 8.48 7.53
N GLN A 2 4.64 9.39 7.87
CA GLN A 2 3.19 9.16 7.83
C GLN A 2 2.49 10.02 6.79
N ASN A 3 3.22 10.54 5.82
CA ASN A 3 2.61 11.33 4.77
C ASN A 3 1.86 10.46 3.76
N VAL A 4 0.87 11.05 3.13
CA VAL A 4 0.07 10.43 2.08
C VAL A 4 0.36 11.16 0.79
N PHE A 5 0.27 10.46 -0.33
CA PHE A 5 0.70 11.00 -1.63
C PHE A 5 -0.42 10.85 -2.66
N LEU A 6 -0.72 11.96 -3.32
CA LEU A 6 -1.69 11.98 -4.42
C LEU A 6 -0.91 12.14 -5.73
N ILE A 7 -1.11 11.22 -6.67
CA ILE A 7 -0.39 11.25 -7.94
C ILE A 7 -1.01 12.32 -8.86
N HIS A 8 -0.21 13.33 -9.16
CA HIS A 8 -0.61 14.36 -10.11
C HIS A 8 -0.33 13.91 -11.54
N SER A 9 0.82 13.26 -11.75
CA SER A 9 1.15 12.70 -13.07
C SER A 9 2.14 11.55 -12.88
N GLY A 10 2.15 10.62 -13.85
CA GLY A 10 3.05 9.48 -13.85
C GLY A 10 2.41 8.23 -13.29
N GLN A 11 3.22 7.18 -13.16
CA GLN A 11 2.77 5.89 -12.66
C GLN A 11 3.65 5.43 -11.51
N VAL A 12 3.02 4.84 -10.50
CA VAL A 12 3.69 4.32 -9.31
C VAL A 12 3.35 2.84 -9.18
N ALA A 13 4.38 2.01 -9.06
CA ALA A 13 4.22 0.59 -8.80
C ALA A 13 4.14 0.36 -7.30
N ILE A 14 3.23 -0.49 -6.89
CA ILE A 14 3.05 -0.86 -5.49
C ILE A 14 3.53 -2.29 -5.30
N GLU A 15 4.40 -2.50 -4.33
CA GLU A 15 4.99 -3.81 -4.03
C GLU A 15 4.88 -4.07 -2.53
N THR A 16 4.72 -5.33 -2.16
CA THR A 16 4.81 -5.72 -0.76
C THR A 16 6.25 -5.62 -0.29
N ARG A 17 6.49 -5.76 1.02
CA ARG A 17 7.85 -5.71 1.56
C ARG A 17 8.77 -6.76 0.97
N LEU A 18 8.23 -7.84 0.46
CA LEU A 18 9.01 -8.92 -0.12
C LEU A 18 9.18 -8.78 -1.63
N GLY A 19 8.72 -7.66 -2.21
CA GLY A 19 8.86 -7.39 -3.62
C GLY A 19 7.77 -7.97 -4.50
N LEU A 20 6.68 -8.44 -3.91
CA LEU A 20 5.55 -8.95 -4.69
C LEU A 20 4.75 -7.77 -5.24
N ASP A 21 4.56 -7.74 -6.56
CA ASP A 21 3.77 -6.69 -7.21
C ASP A 21 2.30 -6.78 -6.80
N VAL A 22 1.76 -5.66 -6.35
CA VAL A 22 0.36 -5.54 -5.99
C VAL A 22 -0.43 -4.83 -7.09
N GLY A 23 0.21 -3.91 -7.80
CA GLY A 23 -0.44 -3.19 -8.87
C GLY A 23 0.26 -1.89 -9.22
N ILE A 24 -0.37 -1.15 -10.11
CA ILE A 24 0.12 0.15 -10.57
C ILE A 24 -0.94 1.19 -10.28
N LEU A 25 -0.51 2.31 -9.73
CA LEU A 25 -1.37 3.47 -9.51
C LEU A 25 -1.07 4.53 -10.56
N ASN A 26 -2.12 5.20 -10.98
CA ASN A 26 -2.06 6.19 -12.05
C ASN A 26 -2.44 7.59 -11.52
N GLU A 27 -2.48 8.53 -12.44
CA GLU A 27 -2.89 9.90 -12.15
C GLU A 27 -4.24 9.94 -11.43
N GLY A 28 -4.33 10.77 -10.40
CA GLY A 28 -5.53 10.91 -9.60
C GLY A 28 -5.67 9.92 -8.45
N GLU A 29 -4.79 8.93 -8.38
CA GLU A 29 -4.86 7.95 -7.31
C GLU A 29 -3.95 8.34 -6.14
N ILE A 30 -4.26 7.77 -4.97
CA ILE A 30 -3.61 8.13 -3.72
C ILE A 30 -2.94 6.89 -3.12
N PHE A 31 -1.82 7.06 -2.43
CA PHE A 31 -1.20 5.95 -1.74
C PHE A 31 -0.63 6.42 -0.40
N GLY A 32 -0.41 5.45 0.49
CA GLY A 32 0.07 5.72 1.84
C GLY A 32 -1.05 5.80 2.88
N GLU A 33 -2.31 5.87 2.44
CA GLU A 33 -3.45 6.12 3.33
C GLU A 33 -3.78 4.95 4.25
N VAL A 34 -3.48 3.72 3.82
CA VAL A 34 -3.84 2.54 4.62
C VAL A 34 -3.14 2.56 5.98
N GLY A 35 -1.85 2.90 6.00
CA GLY A 35 -1.12 3.00 7.24
C GLY A 35 -1.72 4.02 8.18
N HIS A 36 -2.18 5.15 7.67
CA HIS A 36 -2.82 6.19 8.46
C HIS A 36 -4.17 5.76 9.00
N ILE A 37 -5.03 5.29 8.10
CA ILE A 37 -6.41 4.95 8.45
C ILE A 37 -6.45 3.83 9.46
N MET A 38 -5.57 2.85 9.33
CA MET A 38 -5.50 1.70 10.21
C MET A 38 -4.59 1.89 11.41
N SER A 39 -3.87 3.02 11.46
CA SER A 39 -2.86 3.28 12.51
C SER A 39 -1.82 2.17 12.58
N LYS A 40 -1.43 1.66 11.43
CA LYS A 40 -0.43 0.58 11.30
C LYS A 40 0.74 1.04 10.46
N PRO A 41 1.92 0.40 10.61
CA PRO A 41 3.04 0.66 9.71
C PRO A 41 2.65 0.36 8.27
N ARG A 42 3.31 1.01 7.33
CA ARG A 42 3.08 0.76 5.91
C ARG A 42 3.49 -0.66 5.58
N THR A 43 2.65 -1.35 4.83
CA THR A 43 2.87 -2.75 4.45
C THR A 43 3.35 -2.90 3.02
N VAL A 44 3.43 -1.81 2.28
CA VAL A 44 3.82 -1.84 0.87
C VAL A 44 4.86 -0.75 0.58
N THR A 45 5.58 -0.96 -0.50
CA THR A 45 6.55 0.01 -1.01
C THR A 45 6.00 0.60 -2.30
N ALA A 46 6.12 1.91 -2.44
CA ALA A 46 5.72 2.61 -3.65
C ALA A 46 6.98 3.00 -4.42
N ARG A 47 7.00 2.67 -5.72
CA ARG A 47 8.15 2.94 -6.57
C ARG A 47 7.70 3.63 -7.85
N ALA A 48 8.33 4.75 -8.19
CA ALA A 48 8.00 5.45 -9.42
C ALA A 48 8.41 4.60 -10.63
N LYS A 49 7.48 4.29 -11.50
CA LYS A 49 7.76 3.59 -12.76
C LYS A 49 8.15 4.55 -13.86
N THR A 50 7.64 5.75 -13.82
CA THR A 50 7.92 6.82 -14.76
C THR A 50 8.27 8.05 -13.96
N LYS A 51 8.56 9.14 -14.64
CA LYS A 51 8.69 10.43 -13.97
C LYS A 51 7.34 10.76 -13.33
N CYS A 52 7.34 11.00 -12.03
CA CYS A 52 6.12 11.25 -11.29
C CYS A 52 6.13 12.60 -10.61
N ILE A 53 4.98 13.22 -10.57
CA ILE A 53 4.75 14.41 -9.78
C ILE A 53 3.66 14.03 -8.78
N VAL A 54 3.95 14.15 -7.50
CA VAL A 54 3.00 13.79 -6.46
C VAL A 54 2.79 14.97 -5.53
N LYS A 55 1.57 15.08 -5.03
CA LYS A 55 1.24 16.04 -3.98
C LYS A 55 1.37 15.33 -2.64
N VAL A 56 2.16 15.90 -1.75
CA VAL A 56 2.33 15.35 -0.40
C VAL A 56 1.26 15.91 0.49
N ILE A 57 0.54 15.04 1.18
CA ILE A 57 -0.48 15.42 2.14
C ILE A 57 0.06 15.02 3.51
N ASP A 58 0.28 16.00 4.38
CA ASP A 58 0.87 15.69 5.68
C ASP A 58 -0.16 15.05 6.61
N GLU A 59 0.36 14.48 7.69
CA GLU A 59 -0.45 13.73 8.64
C GLU A 59 -1.55 14.59 9.27
N ASP A 60 -1.23 15.81 9.65
CA ASP A 60 -2.19 16.69 10.32
C ASP A 60 -3.36 17.04 9.38
N THR A 61 -3.05 17.35 8.15
CA THR A 61 -4.06 17.66 7.14
C THR A 61 -4.98 16.46 6.91
N LEU A 62 -4.39 15.27 6.77
CA LEU A 62 -5.16 14.05 6.56
C LEU A 62 -6.07 13.77 7.76
N LYS A 63 -5.53 13.88 8.97
CA LYS A 63 -6.31 13.65 10.18
C LYS A 63 -7.48 14.62 10.29
N ALA A 64 -7.26 15.89 9.98
CA ALA A 64 -8.33 16.88 10.02
C ALA A 64 -9.45 16.54 9.05
N LYS A 65 -9.09 16.11 7.84
CA LYS A 65 -10.09 15.72 6.83
C LYS A 65 -10.84 14.47 7.23
N LEU A 66 -10.16 13.48 7.78
CA LEU A 66 -10.81 12.25 8.24
C LEU A 66 -11.76 12.52 9.41
N ASN A 67 -11.35 13.36 10.35
CA ASN A 67 -12.18 13.70 11.50
C ASN A 67 -13.45 14.43 11.10
N GLY A 68 -13.42 15.19 10.00
CA GLY A 68 -14.58 15.89 9.49
C GLY A 68 -15.42 15.09 8.51
N ALA A 69 -15.05 13.85 8.23
CA ALA A 69 -15.75 13.03 7.24
C ALA A 69 -17.06 12.47 7.82
N ASP A 70 -18.02 12.26 6.92
CA ASP A 70 -19.26 11.60 7.28
C ASP A 70 -18.99 10.22 7.89
N PRO A 71 -19.61 9.86 9.02
CA PRO A 71 -19.33 8.58 9.69
C PRO A 71 -19.56 7.35 8.80
N ILE A 72 -20.54 7.39 7.91
CA ILE A 72 -20.81 6.27 7.00
C ILE A 72 -19.70 6.16 5.98
N CYS A 73 -19.30 7.28 5.39
CA CYS A 73 -18.18 7.30 4.44
C CYS A 73 -16.90 6.82 5.11
N LEU A 74 -16.64 7.25 6.32
CA LEU A 74 -15.44 6.86 7.06
C LEU A 74 -15.45 5.35 7.34
N ALA A 75 -16.62 4.79 7.68
CA ALA A 75 -16.74 3.34 7.90
C ALA A 75 -16.44 2.55 6.62
N ILE A 76 -16.92 3.04 5.47
CA ILE A 76 -16.64 2.41 4.17
C ILE A 76 -15.14 2.46 3.88
N ILE A 77 -14.52 3.61 4.08
CA ILE A 77 -13.08 3.78 3.85
C ILE A 77 -12.28 2.82 4.73
N ARG A 78 -12.61 2.74 6.01
CA ARG A 78 -11.92 1.84 6.94
C ARG A 78 -12.10 0.38 6.56
N GLY A 79 -13.33 0.00 6.18
CA GLY A 79 -13.62 -1.36 5.76
C GLY A 79 -12.81 -1.76 4.53
N LEU A 80 -12.76 -0.89 3.53
CA LEU A 80 -11.98 -1.15 2.32
C LEU A 80 -10.49 -1.22 2.63
N SER A 81 -10.00 -0.34 3.51
CA SER A 81 -8.59 -0.34 3.89
C SER A 81 -8.20 -1.62 4.62
N MET A 82 -9.08 -2.15 5.46
CA MET A 82 -8.84 -3.43 6.13
C MET A 82 -8.74 -4.57 5.13
N ARG A 83 -9.62 -4.59 4.14
CA ARG A 83 -9.60 -5.63 3.11
C ARG A 83 -8.32 -5.59 2.29
N ILE A 84 -7.85 -4.40 1.95
CA ILE A 84 -6.60 -4.24 1.21
C ILE A 84 -5.43 -4.73 2.05
N SER A 85 -5.38 -4.33 3.32
CA SER A 85 -4.32 -4.74 4.24
C SER A 85 -4.29 -6.25 4.41
N ASP A 86 -5.45 -6.87 4.58
CA ASP A 86 -5.55 -8.33 4.73
C ASP A 86 -5.13 -9.04 3.45
N ALA A 87 -5.55 -8.55 2.30
CA ALA A 87 -5.19 -9.14 1.01
C ALA A 87 -3.68 -9.07 0.79
N ASN A 88 -3.06 -7.93 1.11
CA ASN A 88 -1.61 -7.79 0.98
C ASN A 88 -0.87 -8.74 1.92
N GLY A 89 -1.36 -8.87 3.14
CA GLY A 89 -0.78 -9.80 4.11
C GLY A 89 -0.88 -11.24 3.65
N LYS A 90 -2.01 -11.64 3.09
CA LYS A 90 -2.20 -12.99 2.57
C LYS A 90 -1.29 -13.27 1.38
N ALA A 91 -1.20 -12.32 0.45
CA ALA A 91 -0.34 -12.46 -0.72
C ALA A 91 1.12 -12.63 -0.29
N GLU A 92 1.55 -11.82 0.67
CA GLU A 92 2.91 -11.90 1.19
C GLU A 92 3.16 -13.24 1.89
N HIS A 93 2.19 -13.72 2.65
CA HIS A 93 2.28 -14.99 3.34
C HIS A 93 2.44 -16.15 2.35
N TYR A 94 1.61 -16.18 1.31
CA TYR A 94 1.70 -17.22 0.29
C TYR A 94 3.03 -17.16 -0.46
N TRP A 95 3.51 -15.98 -0.72
CA TRP A 95 4.79 -15.81 -1.39
C TRP A 95 5.95 -16.35 -0.55
N LYS A 96 5.92 -16.08 0.76
CA LYS A 96 6.91 -16.62 1.69
C LYS A 96 6.89 -18.14 1.71
N GLU A 97 5.71 -18.74 1.76
CA GLU A 97 5.57 -20.19 1.76
C GLU A 97 6.13 -20.78 0.49
N LEU A 98 5.82 -20.18 -0.66
CA LEU A 98 6.30 -20.65 -1.94
C LEU A 98 7.82 -20.55 -2.04
N SER A 99 8.40 -19.44 -1.61
CA SER A 99 9.84 -19.26 -1.64
C SER A 99 10.55 -20.28 -0.76
N LEU A 100 10.03 -20.52 0.44
CA LEU A 100 10.59 -21.52 1.32
C LEU A 100 10.51 -22.91 0.71
N TYR A 101 9.39 -23.24 0.11
CA TYR A 101 9.17 -24.52 -0.52
C TYR A 101 10.16 -24.73 -1.67
N LYS A 102 10.33 -23.74 -2.53
CA LYS A 102 11.30 -23.81 -3.62
C LYS A 102 12.73 -23.99 -3.11
N SER A 103 13.07 -23.29 -2.03
CA SER A 103 14.36 -23.38 -1.41
C SER A 103 14.65 -24.79 -0.94
N LEU A 104 13.68 -25.45 -0.36
CA LEU A 104 13.83 -26.81 0.13
C LEU A 104 13.93 -27.81 -1.02
N GLU A 105 13.26 -27.55 -2.14
CA GLU A 105 13.24 -28.46 -3.28
C GLU A 105 14.45 -28.32 -4.19
N VAL A 106 14.92 -27.10 -4.39
CA VAL A 106 15.94 -26.83 -5.39
C VAL A 106 17.25 -26.34 -4.80
N GLY A 107 17.44 -26.54 -3.53
CA GLY A 107 18.72 -26.24 -2.91
C GLY A 107 18.98 -24.78 -2.66
N GLY A 108 17.96 -24.04 -2.40
CA GLY A 108 18.12 -22.66 -1.95
C GLY A 108 18.02 -21.62 -3.03
N THR A 109 17.59 -21.97 -4.19
CA THR A 109 17.37 -20.99 -5.24
C THR A 109 16.01 -20.38 -5.08
N ASP A 110 15.99 -19.08 -5.01
CA ASP A 110 14.77 -18.38 -4.81
C ASP A 110 14.68 -17.23 -5.67
N ASP A 111 13.64 -16.69 -5.92
CA ASP A 111 13.58 -15.55 -6.75
C ASP A 111 12.89 -14.40 -6.28
#